data_34942d708c6648a11d2a9296f2e9bb21
#
_entry.id   34942d708c6648a11d2a9296f2e9bb21
#
_cell.length_a   1.000
_cell.length_b   1.000
_cell.length_c   1.000
_cell.angle_alpha   90.00
_cell.angle_beta   90.00
_cell.angle_gamma   90.00
#
_symmetry.space_group_name_H-M   'P 1'
#
loop_
_entity.id
_entity.type
_entity.pdbx_description
1 polymer ?
#
loop_
_entity_poly.entity_id
_entity_poly.type
_entity_poly.pdbx_seq_one_letter_code
_entity_poly.pdbx_strand_id
1 'polypeptide(L)'
;MNQKLFPILIIIFTALNGQSRLNIQLGTGFYEPNLAVLNEAFGDSSFFSTNILLNFTATYQVYYNSRVGIGSWNSFHRLKDSFNRHFSYRAFILETFYYPREEIEFNFLLAPMWNSCNISMGIENTNTNWTDLLSTFGNTGTFTFKSTAIMNSSWLGFTSSIGVRYYIKSSLGIDFRIGFTKNFYNKEKWKYEGETIIGPGIKLDALPLFRLGVVFVR
;
A
#
# COMPACT_ATOMS: atom_id res chain seq x y z
N MET A 1 5.92 -10.60 -21.87
CA MET A 1 6.76 -9.93 -20.86
C MET A 1 8.21 -10.22 -21.22
N ASN A 2 8.98 -9.19 -21.62
CA ASN A 2 10.30 -9.34 -22.24
C ASN A 2 11.33 -9.96 -21.28
N GLN A 3 11.69 -11.23 -21.52
CA GLN A 3 12.76 -11.95 -20.77
C GLN A 3 14.15 -11.28 -20.84
N LYS A 4 14.32 -10.24 -21.66
CA LYS A 4 15.60 -9.52 -21.82
C LYS A 4 15.86 -8.45 -20.77
N LEU A 5 14.86 -8.04 -19.96
CA LEU A 5 15.03 -7.06 -18.88
C LEU A 5 15.62 -7.67 -17.61
N PHE A 6 15.40 -8.97 -17.38
CA PHE A 6 15.88 -9.66 -16.18
C PHE A 6 17.41 -9.72 -16.07
N PRO A 7 18.17 -10.06 -17.15
CA PRO A 7 19.64 -10.08 -17.06
C PRO A 7 20.26 -8.68 -16.92
N ILE A 8 19.63 -7.63 -17.45
CA ILE A 8 20.12 -6.25 -17.29
C ILE A 8 20.00 -5.80 -15.83
N LEU A 9 18.90 -6.17 -15.15
CA LEU A 9 18.73 -5.90 -13.73
C LEU A 9 19.79 -6.62 -12.88
N ILE A 10 20.11 -7.88 -13.22
CA ILE A 10 21.14 -8.66 -12.52
C ILE A 10 22.54 -8.08 -12.76
N ILE A 11 22.86 -7.63 -13.98
CA ILE A 11 24.16 -7.03 -14.30
C ILE A 11 24.36 -5.70 -13.57
N ILE A 12 23.31 -4.89 -13.43
CA ILE A 12 23.37 -3.67 -12.61
C ILE A 12 23.61 -4.01 -11.13
N PHE A 13 23.03 -5.09 -10.62
CA PHE A 13 23.23 -5.54 -9.24
C PHE A 13 24.62 -6.14 -8.97
N THR A 14 25.28 -6.74 -9.96
CA THR A 14 26.61 -7.38 -9.79
C THR A 14 27.78 -6.45 -10.02
N ALA A 15 27.61 -5.36 -10.75
CA ALA A 15 28.69 -4.41 -11.07
C ALA A 15 29.09 -3.47 -9.92
N LEU A 16 28.42 -3.55 -8.76
CA LEU A 16 28.59 -2.61 -7.64
C LEU A 16 29.23 -3.33 -6.42
N ASN A 17 30.43 -3.86 -6.62
CA ASN A 17 31.23 -4.47 -5.55
C ASN A 17 31.66 -3.44 -4.49
N GLY A 18 31.34 -3.73 -3.24
CA GLY A 18 31.96 -3.17 -2.05
C GLY A 18 31.11 -2.17 -1.26
N GLN A 19 30.65 -2.60 -0.13
CA GLN A 19 29.84 -2.02 0.95
C GLN A 19 28.34 -2.24 0.81
N SER A 20 27.74 -2.60 1.93
CA SER A 20 26.32 -2.90 2.10
C SER A 20 25.45 -1.72 1.65
N ARG A 21 24.79 -1.86 0.52
CA ARG A 21 24.06 -0.76 -0.15
C ARG A 21 22.57 -1.00 -0.25
N LEU A 22 22.12 -2.20 0.12
CA LEU A 22 20.72 -2.58 0.09
C LEU A 22 20.09 -2.32 1.45
N ASN A 23 19.03 -1.55 1.50
CA ASN A 23 18.21 -1.36 2.69
C ASN A 23 16.83 -1.96 2.44
N ILE A 24 16.41 -2.85 3.33
CA ILE A 24 15.06 -3.40 3.36
C ILE A 24 14.39 -2.89 4.63
N GLN A 25 13.25 -2.27 4.49
CA GLN A 25 12.48 -1.75 5.61
C GLN A 25 11.10 -2.39 5.66
N LEU A 26 10.73 -2.81 6.86
CA LEU A 26 9.39 -3.25 7.22
C LEU A 26 8.86 -2.33 8.31
N GLY A 27 7.60 -1.95 8.23
CA GLY A 27 7.05 -1.05 9.23
C GLY A 27 5.56 -0.81 9.08
N THR A 28 5.11 0.16 9.85
CA THR A 28 3.73 0.63 9.85
C THR A 28 3.69 2.13 9.61
N GLY A 29 2.59 2.59 9.02
CA GLY A 29 2.28 4.00 8.89
C GLY A 29 0.90 4.30 9.47
N PHE A 30 0.74 5.52 9.93
CA PHE A 30 -0.51 6.03 10.48
C PHE A 30 -0.87 7.30 9.75
N TYR A 31 -2.06 7.33 9.16
CA TYR A 31 -2.60 8.50 8.49
C TYR A 31 -4.13 8.50 8.60
N GLU A 32 -4.73 9.67 8.49
CA GLU A 32 -6.16 9.84 8.62
C GLU A 32 -6.75 10.43 7.31
N PRO A 33 -7.14 9.57 6.35
CA PRO A 33 -7.87 10.02 5.18
C PRO A 33 -9.31 10.35 5.53
N ASN A 34 -9.90 11.34 4.87
CA ASN A 34 -11.32 11.61 5.04
C ASN A 34 -12.16 10.65 4.19
N LEU A 35 -12.66 9.63 4.84
CA LEU A 35 -13.49 8.58 4.25
C LEU A 35 -14.96 8.63 4.75
N ALA A 36 -15.37 9.74 5.35
CA ALA A 36 -16.70 9.86 5.98
C ALA A 36 -17.85 9.45 5.03
N VAL A 37 -17.84 9.94 3.80
CA VAL A 37 -18.85 9.59 2.78
C VAL A 37 -18.87 8.10 2.47
N LEU A 38 -17.70 7.46 2.45
CA LEU A 38 -17.61 6.02 2.20
C LEU A 38 -18.11 5.22 3.41
N ASN A 39 -17.75 5.63 4.61
CA ASN A 39 -18.15 4.97 5.84
C ASN A 39 -19.68 5.11 6.07
N GLU A 40 -20.25 6.28 5.79
CA GLU A 40 -21.69 6.52 5.84
C GLU A 40 -22.45 5.62 4.86
N ALA A 41 -21.98 5.51 3.62
CA ALA A 41 -22.59 4.64 2.61
C ALA A 41 -22.62 3.15 3.00
N PHE A 42 -21.65 2.71 3.83
CA PHE A 42 -21.59 1.34 4.34
C PHE A 42 -22.20 1.16 5.74
N GLY A 43 -22.84 2.21 6.29
CA GLY A 43 -23.44 2.16 7.62
C GLY A 43 -22.43 1.93 8.75
N ASP A 44 -21.14 2.20 8.49
CA ASP A 44 -20.10 2.11 9.49
C ASP A 44 -19.98 3.45 10.22
N SER A 45 -20.55 3.49 11.43
CA SER A 45 -20.39 4.64 12.34
C SER A 45 -19.10 4.56 13.15
N SER A 46 -18.22 3.61 12.88
CA SER A 46 -16.98 3.46 13.62
C SER A 46 -16.08 4.68 13.39
N PHE A 47 -15.71 5.29 14.49
CA PHE A 47 -14.90 6.51 14.61
C PHE A 47 -13.46 6.35 14.12
N PHE A 48 -13.08 5.15 13.70
CA PHE A 48 -11.73 4.84 13.25
C PHE A 48 -11.60 5.02 11.73
N SER A 49 -11.56 6.27 11.29
CA SER A 49 -11.06 6.64 9.96
C SER A 49 -9.54 6.39 9.83
N THR A 50 -8.87 6.07 10.93
CA THR A 50 -7.43 5.83 10.99
C THR A 50 -7.07 4.57 10.22
N ASN A 51 -6.35 4.73 9.12
CA ASN A 51 -5.80 3.61 8.39
C ASN A 51 -4.40 3.31 8.89
N ILE A 52 -4.18 2.06 9.26
CA ILE A 52 -2.85 1.53 9.49
C ILE A 52 -2.32 1.06 8.14
N LEU A 53 -1.16 1.59 7.75
CA LEU A 53 -0.45 1.20 6.55
C LEU A 53 0.64 0.19 6.92
N LEU A 54 0.59 -0.99 6.32
CA LEU A 54 1.72 -1.91 6.36
C LEU A 54 2.72 -1.51 5.28
N ASN A 55 3.94 -1.24 5.69
CA ASN A 55 5.01 -0.73 4.85
C ASN A 55 6.02 -1.80 4.51
N PHE A 56 6.34 -1.91 3.24
CA PHE A 56 7.54 -2.59 2.76
C PHE A 56 8.29 -1.65 1.85
N THR A 57 9.60 -1.47 2.05
CA THR A 57 10.45 -0.74 1.12
C THR A 57 11.77 -1.45 0.91
N ALA A 58 12.27 -1.38 -0.32
CA ALA A 58 13.60 -1.84 -0.68
C ALA A 58 14.29 -0.71 -1.42
N THR A 59 15.40 -0.21 -0.87
CA THR A 59 16.19 0.87 -1.47
C THR A 59 17.65 0.46 -1.63
N TYR A 60 18.25 0.94 -2.69
CA TYR A 60 19.65 0.70 -3.01
C TYR A 60 20.40 2.03 -3.08
N GLN A 61 21.55 2.10 -2.44
CA GLN A 61 22.38 3.29 -2.47
C GLN A 61 23.09 3.40 -3.83
N VAL A 62 22.72 4.44 -4.57
CA VAL A 62 23.26 4.72 -5.91
C VAL A 62 24.35 5.76 -5.89
N TYR A 63 24.34 6.60 -4.88
CA TYR A 63 25.34 7.64 -4.68
C TYR A 63 25.65 7.75 -3.18
N TYR A 64 26.70 8.45 -2.87
CA TYR A 64 27.27 8.55 -1.53
C TYR A 64 26.26 8.97 -0.44
N ASN A 65 25.26 9.77 -0.78
CA ASN A 65 24.20 10.22 0.13
C ASN A 65 22.77 10.04 -0.44
N SER A 66 22.60 9.16 -1.42
CA SER A 66 21.32 9.00 -2.09
C SER A 66 21.00 7.54 -2.34
N ARG A 67 19.75 7.19 -2.14
CA ARG A 67 19.18 5.86 -2.41
C ARG A 67 18.01 5.99 -3.37
N VAL A 68 17.83 4.97 -4.19
CA VAL A 68 16.64 4.77 -5.01
C VAL A 68 16.03 3.42 -4.71
N GLY A 69 14.74 3.29 -4.91
CA GLY A 69 14.10 2.01 -4.64
C GLY A 69 12.62 1.98 -4.92
N ILE A 70 11.99 0.97 -4.37
CA ILE A 70 10.56 0.73 -4.49
C ILE A 70 9.94 0.57 -3.11
N GLY A 71 8.68 0.94 -3.01
CA GLY A 71 7.89 0.80 -1.80
C GLY A 71 6.48 0.33 -2.10
N SER A 72 5.93 -0.39 -1.14
CA SER A 72 4.53 -0.79 -1.14
C SER A 72 3.94 -0.52 0.25
N TRP A 73 2.87 0.26 0.28
CA TRP A 73 2.11 0.53 1.49
C TRP A 73 0.69 0.02 1.28
N ASN A 74 0.18 -0.75 2.22
CA ASN A 74 -1.11 -1.39 2.10
C ASN A 74 -1.94 -1.14 3.34
N SER A 75 -3.19 -0.76 3.17
CA SER A 75 -4.18 -0.63 4.22
C SER A 75 -5.34 -1.57 3.93
N PHE A 76 -5.65 -2.41 4.91
CA PHE A 76 -6.75 -3.35 4.83
C PHE A 76 -7.78 -2.97 5.89
N HIS A 77 -9.03 -2.86 5.50
CA HIS A 77 -10.13 -2.65 6.43
C HIS A 77 -11.28 -3.58 6.07
N ARG A 78 -11.70 -4.37 7.02
CA ARG A 78 -12.91 -5.19 6.92
C ARG A 78 -14.06 -4.36 7.48
N LEU A 79 -14.91 -3.89 6.58
CA LEU A 79 -16.15 -3.22 6.92
C LEU A 79 -17.19 -4.33 7.09
N LYS A 80 -17.91 -4.34 8.21
CA LYS A 80 -19.03 -5.26 8.54
C LYS A 80 -19.24 -6.43 7.55
N ASP A 81 -19.33 -7.59 8.06
CA ASP A 81 -19.62 -8.94 7.53
C ASP A 81 -19.34 -9.31 6.06
N SER A 82 -19.40 -8.40 5.11
CA SER A 82 -19.23 -8.70 3.68
C SER A 82 -18.48 -7.65 2.89
N PHE A 83 -18.06 -6.55 3.50
CA PHE A 83 -17.34 -5.50 2.80
C PHE A 83 -15.86 -5.49 3.21
N ASN A 84 -14.97 -5.52 2.21
CA ASN A 84 -13.56 -5.34 2.42
C ASN A 84 -13.07 -4.17 1.59
N ARG A 85 -12.27 -3.30 2.19
CA ARG A 85 -11.60 -2.19 1.53
C ARG A 85 -10.09 -2.38 1.61
N HIS A 86 -9.45 -2.32 0.48
CA HIS A 86 -8.01 -2.42 0.37
C HIS A 86 -7.46 -1.23 -0.41
N PHE A 87 -6.65 -0.39 0.25
CA PHE A 87 -5.82 0.61 -0.40
C PHE A 87 -4.41 0.06 -0.59
N SER A 88 -3.89 0.21 -1.80
CA SER A 88 -2.52 -0.14 -2.16
C SER A 88 -1.82 1.07 -2.77
N TYR A 89 -0.67 1.43 -2.22
CA TYR A 89 0.18 2.51 -2.66
C TYR A 89 1.52 1.91 -3.07
N ARG A 90 1.85 2.03 -4.34
CA ARG A 90 3.13 1.56 -4.91
C ARG A 90 3.95 2.77 -5.27
N ALA A 91 5.18 2.83 -4.78
CA ALA A 91 6.02 4.01 -4.88
C ALA A 91 7.36 3.68 -5.52
N PHE A 92 7.86 4.63 -6.29
CA PHE A 92 9.27 4.73 -6.60
C PHE A 92 9.92 5.71 -5.61
N ILE A 93 10.95 5.25 -4.92
CA ILE A 93 11.56 5.98 -3.80
C ILE A 93 12.83 6.68 -4.28
N LEU A 94 12.91 7.96 -3.98
CA LEU A 94 14.11 8.77 -4.01
C LEU A 94 14.38 9.22 -2.57
N GLU A 95 15.51 8.84 -2.01
CA GLU A 95 15.87 9.17 -0.64
C GLU A 95 17.27 9.77 -0.60
N THR A 96 17.39 10.89 0.09
CA THR A 96 18.71 11.45 0.45
C THR A 96 18.89 11.34 1.95
N PHE A 97 20.13 11.22 2.39
CA PHE A 97 20.43 11.03 3.80
C PHE A 97 21.75 11.70 4.21
N TYR A 98 21.86 11.96 5.51
CA TYR A 98 23.03 12.53 6.12
C TYR A 98 23.27 11.88 7.49
N TYR A 99 24.51 11.55 7.77
CA TYR A 99 24.95 10.98 9.05
C TYR A 99 25.58 12.08 9.92
N PRO A 100 24.91 12.63 10.95
CA PRO A 100 25.56 13.49 11.94
C PRO A 100 26.46 12.69 12.89
N ARG A 101 26.13 11.41 13.09
CA ARG A 101 26.90 10.39 13.83
C ARG A 101 26.76 9.03 13.15
N GLU A 102 27.64 8.10 13.45
CA GLU A 102 27.61 6.76 12.85
C GLU A 102 26.29 6.02 13.12
N GLU A 103 25.69 6.25 14.30
CA GLU A 103 24.44 5.59 14.70
C GLU A 103 23.18 6.34 14.26
N ILE A 104 23.28 7.60 13.82
CA ILE A 104 22.12 8.45 13.52
C ILE A 104 22.17 8.89 12.06
N GLU A 105 21.10 8.62 11.34
CA GLU A 105 20.88 9.07 9.97
C GLU A 105 19.64 9.97 9.91
N PHE A 106 19.80 11.18 9.42
CA PHE A 106 18.68 12.00 8.95
C PHE A 106 18.40 11.68 7.49
N ASN A 107 17.15 11.50 7.15
CA ASN A 107 16.78 11.19 5.78
C ASN A 107 15.60 12.03 5.31
N PHE A 108 15.59 12.30 4.01
CA PHE A 108 14.50 12.93 3.28
C PHE A 108 14.09 12.01 2.15
N LEU A 109 12.80 11.72 2.07
CA LEU A 109 12.22 10.84 1.06
C LEU A 109 11.23 11.61 0.20
N LEU A 110 11.32 11.43 -1.10
CA LEU A 110 10.32 11.80 -2.09
C LEU A 110 9.94 10.54 -2.88
N ALA A 111 8.64 10.30 -3.05
CA ALA A 111 8.19 9.11 -3.75
C ALA A 111 6.92 9.41 -4.57
N PRO A 112 7.02 9.47 -5.91
CA PRO A 112 5.86 9.35 -6.76
C PRO A 112 5.21 7.99 -6.58
N MET A 113 3.88 7.96 -6.62
CA MET A 113 3.10 6.78 -6.29
C MET A 113 2.07 6.46 -7.36
N TRP A 114 1.84 5.17 -7.56
CA TRP A 114 0.68 4.63 -8.21
C TRP A 114 -0.20 3.95 -7.17
N ASN A 115 -1.40 4.46 -7.02
CA ASN A 115 -2.31 4.08 -5.96
C ASN A 115 -3.53 3.38 -6.53
N SER A 116 -4.09 2.47 -5.77
CA SER A 116 -5.35 1.81 -6.10
C SER A 116 -6.19 1.55 -4.85
N CYS A 117 -7.49 1.50 -5.06
CA CYS A 117 -8.47 1.05 -4.07
C CYS A 117 -9.33 -0.05 -4.67
N ASN A 118 -9.48 -1.13 -3.92
CA ASN A 118 -10.44 -2.19 -4.22
C ASN A 118 -11.44 -2.26 -3.07
N ILE A 119 -12.72 -2.25 -3.42
CA ILE A 119 -13.82 -2.49 -2.50
C ILE A 119 -14.51 -3.76 -3.00
N SER A 120 -14.51 -4.80 -2.18
CA SER A 120 -15.23 -6.03 -2.45
C SER A 120 -16.45 -6.15 -1.56
N MET A 121 -17.58 -6.44 -2.19
CA MET A 121 -18.87 -6.64 -1.54
C MET A 121 -19.24 -8.11 -1.74
N GLY A 122 -19.21 -8.90 -0.66
CA GLY A 122 -19.65 -10.29 -0.68
C GLY A 122 -21.09 -10.38 -0.20
N ILE A 123 -21.95 -11.01 -0.97
CA ILE A 123 -23.26 -11.44 -0.47
C ILE A 123 -23.04 -12.80 0.18
N GLU A 124 -23.00 -12.86 1.51
CA GLU A 124 -22.97 -14.15 2.22
C GLU A 124 -24.35 -14.77 2.14
N ASN A 125 -24.48 -15.79 1.31
CA ASN A 125 -25.56 -16.76 1.45
C ASN A 125 -25.15 -17.74 2.57
N THR A 126 -25.72 -17.58 3.74
CA THR A 126 -25.31 -18.20 5.00
C THR A 126 -25.56 -19.70 5.10
N ASN A 127 -26.08 -20.37 4.07
CA ASN A 127 -26.49 -21.77 4.14
C ASN A 127 -26.12 -22.61 2.92
N THR A 128 -24.91 -22.51 2.41
CA THR A 128 -24.44 -23.48 1.41
C THR A 128 -23.58 -24.55 2.09
N ASN A 129 -24.24 -25.51 2.66
CA ASN A 129 -23.69 -26.81 2.99
C ASN A 129 -23.40 -27.54 1.66
N TRP A 130 -22.31 -28.30 1.60
CA TRP A 130 -21.90 -29.09 0.42
C TRP A 130 -23.01 -30.04 -0.08
N THR A 131 -23.82 -30.57 0.85
CA THR A 131 -24.97 -31.41 0.57
C THR A 131 -26.07 -30.67 -0.17
N ASP A 132 -26.30 -29.39 0.18
CA ASP A 132 -27.31 -28.56 -0.47
C ASP A 132 -26.85 -28.13 -1.87
N LEU A 133 -25.57 -27.89 -2.06
CA LEU A 133 -24.97 -27.68 -3.38
C LEU A 133 -25.17 -28.91 -4.29
N LEU A 134 -24.88 -30.09 -3.81
CA LEU A 134 -25.02 -31.35 -4.59
C LEU A 134 -26.49 -31.66 -4.90
N SER A 135 -27.42 -31.41 -3.98
CA SER A 135 -28.84 -31.61 -4.22
C SER A 135 -29.39 -30.63 -5.27
N THR A 136 -28.81 -29.43 -5.38
CA THR A 136 -29.21 -28.41 -6.36
C THR A 136 -28.71 -28.74 -7.78
N PHE A 137 -27.60 -29.47 -7.93
CA PHE A 137 -27.09 -29.94 -9.23
C PHE A 137 -28.03 -30.91 -9.96
N GLY A 138 -28.93 -31.57 -9.25
CA GLY A 138 -29.93 -32.48 -9.82
C GLY A 138 -31.26 -31.85 -10.19
N ASN A 139 -31.55 -30.66 -9.75
CA ASN A 139 -32.79 -29.93 -9.99
C ASN A 139 -32.55 -28.69 -10.85
N THR A 140 -33.40 -28.47 -11.84
CA THR A 140 -33.40 -27.27 -12.73
C THR A 140 -33.79 -25.98 -12.01
N GLY A 141 -33.35 -25.78 -10.77
CA GLY A 141 -33.57 -24.59 -9.95
C GLY A 141 -32.46 -23.54 -10.17
N THR A 142 -32.79 -22.30 -9.96
CA THR A 142 -31.91 -21.14 -10.04
C THR A 142 -30.69 -21.32 -9.12
N PHE A 143 -29.50 -21.42 -9.71
CA PHE A 143 -28.25 -21.40 -8.97
C PHE A 143 -27.99 -19.98 -8.46
N THR A 144 -27.92 -19.81 -7.15
CA THR A 144 -27.43 -18.56 -6.57
C THR A 144 -25.96 -18.73 -6.27
N PHE A 145 -25.11 -18.32 -7.21
CA PHE A 145 -23.68 -18.23 -6.94
C PHE A 145 -23.40 -17.08 -5.98
N LYS A 146 -22.48 -17.30 -5.05
CA LYS A 146 -21.89 -16.22 -4.26
C LYS A 146 -21.14 -15.29 -5.21
N SER A 147 -21.76 -14.22 -5.65
CA SER A 147 -21.10 -13.22 -6.48
C SER A 147 -20.43 -12.20 -5.57
N THR A 148 -19.15 -12.03 -5.71
CA THR A 148 -18.42 -10.93 -5.09
C THR A 148 -18.36 -9.79 -6.09
N ALA A 149 -19.09 -8.73 -5.81
CA ALA A 149 -19.00 -7.50 -6.58
C ALA A 149 -17.72 -6.77 -6.20
N ILE A 150 -16.89 -6.41 -7.19
CA ILE A 150 -15.63 -5.70 -6.99
C ILE A 150 -15.70 -4.35 -7.68
N MET A 151 -15.54 -3.30 -6.88
CA MET A 151 -15.32 -1.94 -7.37
C MET A 151 -13.85 -1.60 -7.23
N ASN A 152 -13.25 -1.04 -8.25
CA ASN A 152 -11.86 -0.63 -8.20
C ASN A 152 -11.63 0.74 -8.84
N SER A 153 -10.59 1.41 -8.37
CA SER A 153 -10.08 2.65 -8.96
C SER A 153 -8.59 2.75 -8.76
N SER A 154 -7.95 3.51 -9.64
CA SER A 154 -6.51 3.80 -9.54
C SER A 154 -6.23 5.26 -9.87
N TRP A 155 -5.19 5.81 -9.21
CA TRP A 155 -4.78 7.20 -9.39
C TRP A 155 -3.29 7.35 -9.10
N LEU A 156 -2.75 8.48 -9.55
CA LEU A 156 -1.39 8.88 -9.21
C LEU A 156 -1.38 9.68 -7.91
N GLY A 157 -0.25 9.68 -7.25
CA GLY A 157 0.00 10.50 -6.07
C GLY A 157 1.49 10.67 -5.83
N PHE A 158 1.83 11.35 -4.76
CA PHE A 158 3.19 11.40 -4.26
C PHE A 158 3.20 11.53 -2.74
N THR A 159 4.27 11.08 -2.12
CA THR A 159 4.53 11.29 -0.69
C THR A 159 5.91 11.88 -0.51
N SER A 160 6.03 12.73 0.50
CA SER A 160 7.31 13.24 0.96
C SER A 160 7.39 13.12 2.47
N SER A 161 8.57 12.83 2.99
CA SER A 161 8.78 12.72 4.43
C SER A 161 10.23 13.01 4.80
N ILE A 162 10.38 13.54 6.01
CA ILE A 162 11.65 13.61 6.72
C ILE A 162 11.67 12.53 7.81
N GLY A 163 12.83 12.02 8.13
CA GLY A 163 12.95 10.97 9.12
C GLY A 163 14.28 10.95 9.83
N VAL A 164 14.28 10.22 10.92
CA VAL A 164 15.46 9.89 11.69
C VAL A 164 15.54 8.37 11.78
N ARG A 165 16.70 7.83 11.43
CA ARG A 165 17.02 6.42 11.58
C ARG A 165 18.11 6.28 12.62
N TYR A 166 17.88 5.42 13.59
CA TYR A 166 18.83 5.06 14.61
C TYR A 166 19.32 3.62 14.38
N TYR A 167 20.62 3.45 14.19
CA TYR A 167 21.25 2.16 14.00
C TYR A 167 21.63 1.53 15.34
N ILE A 168 20.96 0.43 15.69
CA ILE A 168 21.29 -0.40 16.85
C ILE A 168 22.56 -1.21 16.58
N LYS A 169 22.72 -1.65 15.32
CA LYS A 169 23.89 -2.32 14.77
C LYS A 169 24.10 -1.82 13.35
N SER A 170 25.26 -2.01 12.79
CA SER A 170 25.56 -1.63 11.40
C SER A 170 24.58 -2.20 10.37
N SER A 171 23.94 -3.32 10.69
CA SER A 171 22.96 -4.00 9.82
C SER A 171 21.51 -3.84 10.24
N LEU A 172 21.21 -3.16 11.37
CA LEU A 172 19.85 -3.07 11.92
C LEU A 172 19.59 -1.69 12.50
N GLY A 173 18.52 -1.04 12.05
CA GLY A 173 18.10 0.27 12.53
C GLY A 173 16.59 0.36 12.73
N ILE A 174 16.19 1.37 13.50
CA ILE A 174 14.80 1.82 13.66
C ILE A 174 14.66 3.14 12.92
N ASP A 175 13.64 3.27 12.10
CA ASP A 175 13.37 4.43 11.25
C ASP A 175 12.04 5.05 11.66
N PHE A 176 12.05 6.32 12.00
CA PHE A 176 10.86 7.12 12.28
C PHE A 176 10.76 8.25 11.29
N ARG A 177 9.59 8.43 10.68
CA ARG A 177 9.34 9.48 9.69
C ARG A 177 8.03 10.20 9.93
N ILE A 178 8.05 11.47 9.60
CA ILE A 178 6.86 12.29 9.48
C ILE A 178 6.82 12.93 8.09
N GLY A 179 5.65 12.99 7.51
CA GLY A 179 5.50 13.55 6.17
C GLY A 179 4.06 13.78 5.78
N PHE A 180 3.84 13.81 4.50
CA PHE A 180 2.51 13.95 3.92
C PHE A 180 2.36 13.08 2.67
N THR A 181 1.11 12.86 2.28
CA THR A 181 0.77 12.26 0.99
C THR A 181 -0.25 13.12 0.27
N LYS A 182 -0.07 13.25 -1.04
CA LYS A 182 -0.99 13.92 -1.95
C LYS A 182 -1.49 12.93 -2.99
N ASN A 183 -2.79 12.89 -3.19
CA ASN A 183 -3.44 11.97 -4.10
C ASN A 183 -4.21 12.74 -5.17
N PHE A 184 -4.00 12.41 -6.44
CA PHE A 184 -4.75 12.95 -7.57
C PHE A 184 -5.94 12.04 -7.88
N TYR A 185 -6.76 11.85 -6.85
CA TYR A 185 -7.94 11.01 -6.92
C TYR A 185 -9.04 11.64 -7.77
N ASN A 186 -9.67 10.82 -8.64
CA ASN A 186 -10.83 11.21 -9.43
C ASN A 186 -11.95 10.18 -9.25
N LYS A 187 -13.09 10.64 -8.72
CA LYS A 187 -14.26 9.81 -8.49
C LYS A 187 -14.88 9.21 -9.76
N GLU A 188 -14.63 9.81 -10.94
CA GLU A 188 -15.18 9.38 -12.23
C GLU A 188 -14.40 8.20 -12.85
N LYS A 189 -13.33 7.73 -12.20
CA LYS A 189 -12.48 6.64 -12.68
C LYS A 189 -12.71 5.31 -11.97
N TRP A 190 -13.81 5.16 -11.29
CA TRP A 190 -14.19 3.88 -10.70
C TRP A 190 -14.72 2.92 -11.76
N LYS A 191 -14.44 1.66 -11.56
CA LYS A 191 -14.91 0.56 -12.39
C LYS A 191 -15.68 -0.43 -11.53
N TYR A 192 -16.80 -0.90 -12.05
CA TYR A 192 -17.61 -1.97 -11.52
C TYR A 192 -17.94 -2.92 -12.66
N GLU A 193 -17.55 -4.18 -12.56
CA GLU A 193 -17.76 -5.21 -13.61
C GLU A 193 -17.28 -4.77 -15.00
N GLY A 194 -16.23 -3.94 -15.06
CA GLY A 194 -15.66 -3.43 -16.31
C GLY A 194 -16.24 -2.10 -16.78
N GLU A 195 -17.39 -1.68 -16.29
CA GLU A 195 -18.02 -0.42 -16.62
C GLU A 195 -17.50 0.72 -15.74
N THR A 196 -17.44 1.93 -16.31
CA THR A 196 -17.05 3.13 -15.56
C THR A 196 -18.24 3.68 -14.80
N ILE A 197 -18.07 3.88 -13.51
CA ILE A 197 -19.08 4.43 -12.60
C ILE A 197 -18.52 5.65 -11.86
N ILE A 198 -19.43 6.45 -11.30
CA ILE A 198 -19.07 7.54 -10.39
C ILE A 198 -18.90 6.94 -8.99
N GLY A 199 -17.68 7.01 -8.48
CA GLY A 199 -17.33 6.52 -7.14
C GLY A 199 -17.56 7.55 -6.03
N PRO A 200 -17.19 7.20 -4.79
CA PRO A 200 -17.39 8.06 -3.62
C PRO A 200 -16.49 9.29 -3.66
N GLY A 201 -16.98 10.40 -3.10
CA GLY A 201 -16.24 11.64 -2.91
C GLY A 201 -15.32 11.57 -1.69
N ILE A 202 -14.19 10.87 -1.79
CA ILE A 202 -13.23 10.71 -0.70
C ILE A 202 -12.02 11.64 -0.85
N LYS A 203 -11.42 12.04 0.28
CA LYS A 203 -10.15 12.76 0.31
C LYS A 203 -9.08 11.83 0.90
N LEU A 204 -8.09 11.52 0.08
CA LEU A 204 -7.02 10.59 0.42
C LEU A 204 -5.70 11.30 0.76
N ASP A 205 -5.70 12.63 0.70
CA ASP A 205 -4.55 13.43 1.16
C ASP A 205 -4.42 13.30 2.67
N ALA A 206 -3.21 13.12 3.15
CA ALA A 206 -2.93 13.03 4.57
C ALA A 206 -1.76 13.93 4.97
N LEU A 207 -1.98 14.70 6.03
CA LEU A 207 -0.99 15.52 6.71
C LEU A 207 -1.41 15.61 8.19
N PRO A 208 -0.66 15.08 9.15
CA PRO A 208 0.60 14.34 8.97
C PRO A 208 0.41 12.86 8.59
N LEU A 209 1.43 12.31 7.98
CA LEU A 209 1.63 10.87 7.82
C LEU A 209 2.81 10.45 8.69
N PHE A 210 2.59 9.59 9.67
CA PHE A 210 3.63 9.02 10.52
C PHE A 210 4.00 7.62 10.05
N ARG A 211 5.30 7.31 10.06
CA ARG A 211 5.80 5.97 9.73
C ARG A 211 6.84 5.55 10.75
N LEU A 212 6.76 4.29 11.17
CA LEU A 212 7.72 3.63 12.03
C LEU A 212 8.12 2.31 11.38
N GLY A 213 9.40 2.00 11.33
CA GLY A 213 9.87 0.76 10.72
C GLY A 213 11.20 0.27 11.26
N VAL A 214 11.47 -0.98 10.96
CA VAL A 214 12.76 -1.63 11.18
C VAL A 214 13.47 -1.73 9.83
N VAL A 215 14.73 -1.35 9.80
CA VAL A 215 15.55 -1.33 8.59
C VAL A 215 16.67 -2.35 8.73
N PHE A 216 16.78 -3.20 7.73
CA PHE A 216 17.89 -4.13 7.57
C PHE A 216 18.80 -3.61 6.45
N VAL A 217 20.09 -3.53 6.74
CA VAL A 217 21.13 -3.04 5.82
C VAL A 217 22.07 -4.19 5.48
N ARG A 218 22.32 -4.39 4.19
CA ARG A 218 23.23 -5.40 3.67
C ARG A 218 24.15 -4.83 2.62
#